data_86ca74da55722c9ad4b6a1b5fbfe059a
#
_entry.id   86ca74da55722c9ad4b6a1b5fbfe059a
#
_cell.length_a   1.000
_cell.length_b   1.000
_cell.length_c   1.000
_cell.angle_alpha   90.00
_cell.angle_beta   90.00
_cell.angle_gamma   90.00
#
_symmetry.space_group_name_H-M   'P 1'
#
loop_
_entity.id
_entity.type
_entity.pdbx_description
1 polymer ?
#
loop_
_entity_poly.entity_id
_entity_poly.type
_entity_poly.pdbx_seq_one_letter_code
_entity_poly.pdbx_strand_id
1 'polypeptide(L)'
;MVAFIGQSSSGRSYFAPTSEQLDAASSATPMNPPAEELPERALSFGVQAYGLRLWSELFTPRQLLMLETFADSASLVTRWVIEDGGDAEYAQAIAATLALCVGKLAQFSTELAVLDFRSS
;
A
#
# COMPACT_ATOMS: atom_id res chain seq x y z
N MET A 1 -10.88 10.37 5.15
CA MET A 1 -11.48 9.04 5.47
C MET A 1 -12.98 9.23 5.62
N VAL A 2 -13.78 8.39 4.94
CA VAL A 2 -15.25 8.55 4.92
C VAL A 2 -15.93 7.58 5.89
N ALA A 3 -15.42 6.35 6.01
CA ALA A 3 -15.96 5.33 6.90
C ALA A 3 -14.90 4.34 7.36
N PHE A 4 -15.15 3.73 8.50
CA PHE A 4 -14.44 2.55 9.00
C PHE A 4 -15.31 1.31 8.75
N ILE A 5 -14.71 0.25 8.21
CA ILE A 5 -15.43 -0.99 7.91
C ILE A 5 -15.07 -2.03 8.98
N GLY A 6 -16.07 -2.48 9.70
CA GLY A 6 -15.94 -3.59 10.66
C GLY A 6 -16.70 -4.83 10.20
N GLN A 7 -16.32 -5.98 10.71
CA GLN A 7 -17.05 -7.23 10.52
C GLN A 7 -17.85 -7.56 11.76
N SER A 8 -19.12 -7.87 11.58
CA SER A 8 -20.03 -8.34 12.63
C SER A 8 -20.57 -9.72 12.29
N SER A 9 -21.26 -10.36 13.22
CA SER A 9 -21.94 -11.65 12.98
C SER A 9 -23.01 -11.62 11.88
N SER A 10 -23.48 -10.43 11.53
CA SER A 10 -24.48 -10.21 10.47
C SER A 10 -23.85 -9.73 9.14
N GLY A 11 -22.51 -9.67 9.05
CA GLY A 11 -21.79 -9.21 7.87
C GLY A 11 -21.00 -7.92 8.13
N ARG A 12 -20.79 -7.12 7.09
CA ARG A 12 -20.05 -5.86 7.18
C ARG A 12 -20.89 -4.74 7.76
N SER A 13 -20.28 -3.98 8.62
CA SER A 13 -20.87 -2.75 9.16
C SER A 13 -19.97 -1.57 8.87
N TYR A 14 -20.57 -0.43 8.56
CA TYR A 14 -19.88 0.82 8.25
C TYR A 14 -20.07 1.77 9.42
N PHE A 15 -18.97 2.26 9.96
CA PHE A 15 -18.97 3.18 11.10
C PHE A 15 -18.37 4.52 10.70
N ALA A 16 -18.82 5.58 11.34
CA ALA A 16 -18.13 6.86 11.26
C ALA A 16 -16.73 6.73 11.86
N PRO A 17 -15.69 7.31 11.25
CA PRO A 17 -14.34 7.30 11.82
C PRO A 17 -14.32 8.10 13.13
N THR A 18 -13.50 7.65 14.07
CA THR A 18 -13.22 8.42 15.30
C THR A 18 -12.33 9.61 14.99
N SER A 19 -12.28 10.61 15.90
CA SER A 19 -11.34 11.75 15.78
C SER A 19 -9.90 11.28 15.66
N GLU A 20 -9.46 10.30 16.45
CA GLU A 20 -8.12 9.72 16.39
C GLU A 20 -7.80 9.12 15.00
N GLN A 21 -8.75 8.41 14.40
CA GLN A 21 -8.60 7.86 13.05
C GLN A 21 -8.54 8.95 11.98
N LEU A 22 -9.28 10.04 12.16
CA LEU A 22 -9.24 11.19 11.26
C LEU A 22 -7.89 11.92 11.38
N ASP A 23 -7.42 12.13 12.61
CA ASP A 23 -6.13 12.78 12.88
C ASP A 23 -4.97 11.97 12.32
N ALA A 24 -4.96 10.64 12.53
CA ALA A 24 -3.99 9.74 11.93
C ALA A 24 -4.03 9.74 10.40
N ALA A 25 -5.21 9.91 9.81
CA ALA A 25 -5.34 10.00 8.35
C ALA A 25 -4.81 11.32 7.80
N SER A 26 -5.05 12.43 8.50
CA SER A 26 -4.65 13.78 8.07
C SER A 26 -3.16 14.06 8.32
N SER A 27 -2.55 13.42 9.32
CA SER A 27 -1.13 13.55 9.64
C SER A 27 -0.21 12.68 8.78
N ALA A 28 -0.76 11.76 7.98
CA ALA A 28 0.03 10.91 7.12
C ALA A 28 0.72 11.73 6.02
N THR A 29 2.05 11.78 6.08
CA THR A 29 2.88 12.52 5.12
C THR A 29 3.89 11.55 4.51
N PRO A 30 3.68 11.09 3.25
CA PRO A 30 4.67 10.32 2.53
C PRO A 30 5.94 11.15 2.31
N MET A 31 7.11 10.52 2.40
CA MET A 31 8.40 11.20 2.27
C MET A 31 8.95 11.17 0.84
N ASN A 32 8.74 10.06 0.13
CA ASN A 32 9.21 9.85 -1.24
C ASN A 32 8.10 9.26 -2.14
N PRO A 33 6.97 9.95 -2.31
CA PRO A 33 5.93 9.44 -3.21
C PRO A 33 6.46 9.34 -4.64
N PRO A 34 6.08 8.30 -5.41
CA PRO A 34 6.49 8.18 -6.81
C PRO A 34 6.08 9.41 -7.60
N ALA A 35 7.03 10.04 -8.26
CA ALA A 35 6.82 11.25 -9.08
C ALA A 35 6.66 10.92 -10.56
N GLU A 36 6.76 9.66 -10.95
CA GLU A 36 6.65 9.21 -12.33
C GLU A 36 5.22 9.36 -12.83
N GLU A 37 5.13 9.77 -14.10
CA GLU A 37 3.85 9.92 -14.78
C GLU A 37 3.26 8.55 -15.17
N LEU A 38 1.94 8.47 -15.12
CA LEU A 38 1.20 7.34 -15.67
C LEU A 38 1.34 7.31 -17.20
N PRO A 39 1.55 6.14 -17.82
CA PRO A 39 1.69 6.06 -19.27
C PRO A 39 0.40 6.52 -19.96
N GLU A 40 0.53 7.41 -20.95
CA GLU A 40 -0.62 8.00 -21.67
C GLU A 40 -1.53 6.96 -22.35
N ARG A 41 -0.94 5.83 -22.75
CA ARG A 41 -1.62 4.74 -23.45
C ARG A 41 -1.31 3.41 -22.79
N ALA A 42 -1.83 3.20 -21.57
CA ALA A 42 -1.85 1.89 -20.97
C ALA A 42 -3.09 1.12 -21.43
N LEU A 43 -2.92 -0.15 -21.79
CA LEU A 43 -4.02 -1.04 -22.19
C LEU A 43 -5.09 -1.07 -21.10
N SER A 44 -6.30 -0.62 -21.43
CA SER A 44 -7.48 -0.60 -20.55
C SER A 44 -7.35 0.27 -19.28
N PHE A 45 -6.33 1.13 -19.18
CA PHE A 45 -6.10 1.98 -18.03
C PHE A 45 -6.32 3.44 -18.42
N GLY A 46 -7.54 3.93 -18.18
CA GLY A 46 -7.98 5.26 -18.61
C GLY A 46 -8.17 6.26 -17.48
N VAL A 47 -7.42 6.13 -16.38
CA VAL A 47 -7.58 6.97 -15.18
C VAL A 47 -7.18 8.43 -15.40
N GLN A 48 -6.36 8.71 -16.44
CA GLN A 48 -6.00 10.07 -16.83
C GLN A 48 -7.22 10.92 -17.23
N ALA A 49 -8.28 10.27 -17.75
CA ALA A 49 -9.54 10.94 -18.04
C ALA A 49 -10.24 11.49 -16.78
N TYR A 50 -9.88 10.95 -15.62
CA TYR A 50 -10.37 11.41 -14.31
C TYR A 50 -9.40 12.37 -13.61
N GLY A 51 -8.34 12.81 -14.32
CA GLY A 51 -7.38 13.79 -13.83
C GLY A 51 -6.17 13.21 -13.11
N LEU A 52 -6.07 11.89 -12.94
CA LEU A 52 -4.91 11.23 -12.32
C LEU A 52 -3.76 11.16 -13.34
N ARG A 53 -2.61 11.72 -13.00
CA ARG A 53 -1.44 11.80 -13.89
C ARG A 53 -0.21 11.09 -13.35
N LEU A 54 -0.06 11.02 -12.03
CA LEU A 54 1.08 10.41 -11.35
C LEU A 54 0.70 9.07 -10.72
N TRP A 55 1.68 8.17 -10.59
CA TRP A 55 1.49 6.92 -9.86
C TRP A 55 1.10 7.14 -8.40
N SER A 56 1.62 8.18 -7.76
CA SER A 56 1.27 8.54 -6.39
C SER A 56 -0.20 8.92 -6.22
N GLU A 57 -0.83 9.46 -7.26
CA GLU A 57 -2.25 9.89 -7.20
C GLU A 57 -3.24 8.70 -7.16
N LEU A 58 -2.75 7.48 -7.40
CA LEU A 58 -3.54 6.25 -7.26
C LEU A 58 -3.75 5.83 -5.80
N PHE A 59 -3.11 6.51 -4.86
CA PHE A 59 -3.10 6.17 -3.44
C PHE A 59 -3.41 7.38 -2.57
N THR A 60 -4.07 7.14 -1.46
CA THR A 60 -4.16 8.15 -0.40
C THR A 60 -2.79 8.34 0.27
N PRO A 61 -2.53 9.49 0.93
CA PRO A 61 -1.29 9.71 1.69
C PRO A 61 -0.99 8.60 2.72
N ARG A 62 -2.02 8.07 3.39
CA ARG A 62 -1.85 6.95 4.32
C ARG A 62 -1.39 5.66 3.66
N GLN A 63 -1.93 5.36 2.48
CA GLN A 63 -1.54 4.17 1.72
C GLN A 63 -0.11 4.31 1.21
N LEU A 64 0.28 5.49 0.72
CA LEU A 64 1.66 5.77 0.33
C LEU A 64 2.61 5.63 1.51
N LEU A 65 2.32 6.27 2.64
CA LEU A 65 3.16 6.16 3.84
C LEU A 65 3.31 4.70 4.31
N MET A 66 2.24 3.93 4.27
CA MET A 66 2.28 2.49 4.58
C MET A 66 3.21 1.74 3.62
N LEU A 67 3.09 1.96 2.31
CA LEU A 67 3.91 1.30 1.30
C LEU A 67 5.38 1.68 1.41
N GLU A 68 5.69 2.96 1.64
CA GLU A 68 7.05 3.46 1.92
C GLU A 68 7.64 2.76 3.14
N THR A 69 6.90 2.71 4.25
CA THR A 69 7.34 2.06 5.49
C THR A 69 7.68 0.59 5.28
N PHE A 70 6.86 -0.14 4.53
CA PHE A 70 7.13 -1.55 4.21
C PHE A 70 8.29 -1.71 3.24
N ALA A 71 8.43 -0.84 2.23
CA ALA A 71 9.55 -0.88 1.29
C ALA A 71 10.89 -0.61 2.00
N ASP A 72 10.92 0.38 2.89
CA ASP A 72 12.10 0.69 3.70
C ASP A 72 12.45 -0.48 4.62
N SER A 73 11.47 -1.06 5.28
CA SER A 73 11.67 -2.23 6.14
C SER A 73 12.20 -3.43 5.35
N ALA A 74 11.66 -3.70 4.16
CA ALA A 74 12.13 -4.77 3.28
C ALA A 74 13.58 -4.55 2.83
N SER A 75 14.00 -3.30 2.61
CA SER A 75 15.39 -2.97 2.25
C SER A 75 16.39 -3.24 3.38
N LEU A 76 15.95 -3.16 4.64
CA LEU A 76 16.79 -3.39 5.82
C LEU A 76 16.94 -4.89 6.19
N VAL A 77 16.05 -5.74 5.68
CA VAL A 77 15.99 -7.16 6.06
C VAL A 77 17.31 -7.89 5.78
N THR A 78 17.98 -7.61 4.67
CA THR A 78 19.28 -8.23 4.35
C THR A 78 20.27 -8.03 5.49
N ARG A 79 20.34 -6.81 6.03
CA ARG A 79 21.21 -6.51 7.17
C ARG A 79 20.79 -7.27 8.42
N TRP A 80 19.52 -7.26 8.77
CA TRP A 80 19.00 -7.91 9.96
C TRP A 80 19.23 -9.43 9.93
N VAL A 81 18.97 -10.07 8.79
CA VAL A 81 19.22 -11.52 8.64
C VAL A 81 20.70 -11.87 8.84
N ILE A 82 21.62 -11.04 8.31
CA ILE A 82 23.06 -11.26 8.50
C ILE A 82 23.47 -11.02 9.96
N GLU A 83 22.96 -9.97 10.61
CA GLU A 83 23.19 -9.69 12.03
C GLU A 83 22.69 -10.82 12.93
N ASP A 84 21.60 -11.50 12.55
CA ASP A 84 21.06 -12.67 13.25
C ASP A 84 21.80 -13.99 12.90
N GLY A 85 22.85 -13.94 12.09
CA GLY A 85 23.68 -15.10 11.75
C GLY A 85 23.25 -15.85 10.49
N GLY A 86 22.32 -15.32 9.70
CA GLY A 86 21.95 -15.86 8.39
C GLY A 86 23.03 -15.55 7.34
N ASP A 87 23.06 -16.35 6.26
CA ASP A 87 23.96 -16.09 5.15
C ASP A 87 23.40 -15.06 4.15
N ALA A 88 24.26 -14.56 3.27
CA ALA A 88 23.91 -13.50 2.33
C ALA A 88 22.88 -13.95 1.26
N GLU A 89 22.91 -15.21 0.84
CA GLU A 89 21.99 -15.76 -0.17
C GLU A 89 20.59 -15.87 0.43
N TYR A 90 20.48 -16.38 1.65
CA TYR A 90 19.22 -16.45 2.39
C TYR A 90 18.65 -15.04 2.65
N ALA A 91 19.50 -14.10 3.06
CA ALA A 91 19.11 -12.71 3.30
C ALA A 91 18.52 -12.05 2.03
N GLN A 92 19.14 -12.26 0.87
CA GLN A 92 18.65 -11.77 -0.41
C GLN A 92 17.31 -12.41 -0.81
N ALA A 93 17.15 -13.72 -0.59
CA ALA A 93 15.90 -14.42 -0.89
C ALA A 93 14.73 -13.89 -0.05
N ILE A 94 14.96 -13.63 1.24
CA ILE A 94 13.96 -13.01 2.13
C ILE A 94 13.61 -11.59 1.66
N ALA A 95 14.61 -10.75 1.38
CA ALA A 95 14.39 -9.39 0.92
C ALA A 95 13.60 -9.35 -0.41
N ALA A 96 13.93 -10.23 -1.37
CA ALA A 96 13.21 -10.35 -2.63
C ALA A 96 11.74 -10.76 -2.41
N THR A 97 11.51 -11.74 -1.52
CA THR A 97 10.16 -12.20 -1.18
C THR A 97 9.34 -11.07 -0.57
N LEU A 98 9.91 -10.30 0.37
CA LEU A 98 9.23 -9.17 0.99
C LEU A 98 8.94 -8.04 -0.02
N ALA A 99 9.87 -7.76 -0.94
CA ALA A 99 9.63 -6.80 -2.01
C ALA A 99 8.43 -7.19 -2.89
N LEU A 100 8.28 -8.48 -3.24
CA LEU A 100 7.11 -8.99 -3.95
C LEU A 100 5.83 -8.84 -3.11
N CYS A 101 5.90 -9.05 -1.80
CA CYS A 101 4.77 -8.83 -0.89
C CYS A 101 4.34 -7.36 -0.86
N VAL A 102 5.30 -6.42 -0.84
CA VAL A 102 5.00 -4.97 -0.91
C VAL A 102 4.31 -4.63 -2.24
N GLY A 103 4.81 -5.17 -3.37
CA GLY A 103 4.16 -4.99 -4.67
C GLY A 103 2.73 -5.53 -4.70
N LYS A 104 2.50 -6.70 -4.06
CA LYS A 104 1.16 -7.26 -3.94
C LYS A 104 0.25 -6.41 -3.04
N LEU A 105 0.78 -5.90 -1.94
CA LEU A 105 0.06 -4.99 -1.05
C LEU A 105 -0.34 -3.70 -1.79
N ALA A 106 0.56 -3.12 -2.59
CA ALA A 106 0.27 -1.96 -3.41
C ALA A 106 -0.92 -2.21 -4.35
N GLN A 107 -0.98 -3.37 -5.00
CA GLN A 107 -2.07 -3.74 -5.89
C GLN A 107 -3.45 -3.72 -5.20
N PHE A 108 -3.52 -4.14 -3.94
CA PHE A 108 -4.78 -4.17 -3.17
C PHE A 108 -5.08 -2.88 -2.40
N SER A 109 -4.11 -2.01 -2.26
CA SER A 109 -4.22 -0.78 -1.46
C SER A 109 -4.46 0.47 -2.30
N THR A 110 -4.62 0.36 -3.61
CA THR A 110 -4.91 1.53 -4.45
C THR A 110 -6.36 1.98 -4.28
N GLU A 111 -6.65 3.24 -4.55
CA GLU A 111 -8.03 3.75 -4.61
C GLU A 111 -8.86 3.11 -5.74
N LEU A 112 -8.17 2.50 -6.70
CA LEU A 112 -8.76 1.77 -7.83
C LEU A 112 -8.94 0.27 -7.52
N ALA A 113 -8.54 -0.20 -6.35
CA ALA A 113 -8.67 -1.61 -6.00
C ALA A 113 -10.12 -2.04 -5.97
N VAL A 114 -10.44 -3.06 -6.77
CA VAL A 114 -11.73 -3.73 -6.70
C VAL A 114 -11.70 -4.64 -5.47
N LEU A 115 -12.56 -4.35 -4.52
CA LEU A 115 -12.77 -5.25 -3.38
C LEU A 115 -13.47 -6.51 -3.89
N ASP A 116 -12.71 -7.57 -4.13
CA ASP A 116 -13.26 -8.88 -4.48
C ASP A 116 -13.92 -9.49 -3.24
N PHE A 117 -15.23 -9.58 -3.28
CA PHE A 117 -16.08 -10.06 -2.20
C PHE A 117 -16.46 -11.54 -2.36
N ARG A 118 -15.71 -12.30 -3.10
CA ARG A 118 -15.92 -13.74 -3.18
C ARG A 118 -15.59 -14.35 -1.82
N SER A 119 -16.65 -14.50 -1.02
CA SER A 119 -16.60 -15.32 0.18
C SER A 119 -16.31 -16.76 -0.23
N SER A 120 -15.29 -17.32 0.36
CA SER A 120 -15.11 -18.78 0.44
C SER A 120 -16.13 -19.35 1.40
#